data_9a33c38c56b76d030915dd66af8d1e06
#
_entry.id   9a33c38c56b76d030915dd66af8d1e06
#
_cell.length_a   1.000
_cell.length_b   1.000
_cell.length_c   1.000
_cell.angle_alpha   90.00
_cell.angle_beta   90.00
_cell.angle_gamma   90.00
#
_symmetry.space_group_name_H-M   'P 1'
#
loop_
_entity.id
_entity.type
_entity.pdbx_description
1 polymer ?
#
loop_
_entity_poly.entity_id
_entity_poly.type
_entity_poly.pdbx_seq_one_letter_code
_entity_poly.pdbx_strand_id
1 'polypeptide(L)' 'MEIDGEKLEQAVLALLYLNSFEEGEGKRAWKSFPWSVMDSLHEKGYISNPATKNKSVWLSEKGAKLSEELFEKLFAVK' A
#
# COMPACT_ATOMS: atom_id res chain seq x y z
N MET A 1 5.52 -13.86 -20.01
CA MET A 1 5.77 -12.44 -19.67
C MET A 1 6.43 -12.35 -18.32
N GLU A 2 7.52 -11.64 -18.21
CA GLU A 2 8.14 -11.39 -16.92
C GLU A 2 7.54 -10.14 -16.31
N ILE A 3 7.28 -10.19 -15.02
CA ILE A 3 6.71 -9.06 -14.29
C ILE A 3 7.76 -8.53 -13.33
N ASP A 4 7.97 -7.20 -13.36
CA ASP A 4 8.85 -6.54 -12.41
C ASP A 4 8.10 -6.43 -11.08
N GLY A 5 8.45 -7.30 -10.14
CA GLY A 5 7.78 -7.37 -8.84
C GLY A 5 7.93 -6.09 -8.03
N GLU A 6 9.07 -5.42 -8.13
CA GLU A 6 9.28 -4.18 -7.39
C GLU A 6 8.38 -3.06 -7.90
N LYS A 7 8.26 -2.96 -9.22
CA LYS A 7 7.37 -1.95 -9.80
C LYS A 7 5.91 -2.24 -9.48
N LEU A 8 5.55 -3.52 -9.48
CA LEU A 8 4.20 -3.92 -9.12
C LEU A 8 3.89 -3.52 -7.68
N GLU A 9 4.81 -3.78 -6.75
CA GLU A 9 4.65 -3.39 -5.35
C GLU A 9 4.53 -1.87 -5.20
N GLN A 10 5.34 -1.13 -5.93
CA GLN A 10 5.26 0.34 -5.90
C GLN A 10 3.91 0.83 -6.39
N ALA A 11 3.41 0.25 -7.48
CA ALA A 11 2.10 0.61 -8.00
C ALA A 11 0.98 0.28 -7.01
N VAL A 12 1.04 -0.90 -6.41
CA VAL A 12 0.03 -1.30 -5.41
C VAL A 12 0.08 -0.38 -4.19
N LEU A 13 1.27 -0.05 -3.70
CA LEU A 13 1.40 0.85 -2.56
C LEU A 13 0.83 2.23 -2.88
N ALA A 14 1.08 2.74 -4.10
CA ALA A 14 0.52 4.01 -4.53
C ALA A 14 -1.02 3.93 -4.60
N LEU A 15 -1.57 2.82 -5.08
CA LEU A 15 -3.01 2.63 -5.13
C LEU A 15 -3.63 2.45 -3.74
N LEU A 16 -2.88 1.89 -2.80
CA LEU A 16 -3.32 1.84 -1.42
C LEU A 16 -3.48 3.26 -0.84
N TYR A 17 -2.61 4.17 -1.23
CA TYR A 17 -2.76 5.57 -0.85
C TYR A 17 -4.10 6.13 -1.35
N LEU A 18 -4.43 5.85 -2.62
CA LEU A 18 -5.72 6.28 -3.19
C LEU A 18 -6.90 5.73 -2.40
N ASN A 19 -6.79 4.49 -1.94
CA ASN A 19 -7.85 3.81 -1.18
C ASN A 19 -7.74 4.04 0.32
N SER A 20 -6.84 4.91 0.76
CA SER A 20 -6.62 5.13 2.18
C SER A 20 -7.64 6.08 2.79
N PHE A 21 -7.87 5.91 4.07
CA PHE A 21 -8.73 6.80 4.85
C PHE A 21 -8.13 6.94 6.24
N GLU A 22 -8.40 8.05 6.86
CA GLU A 22 -7.91 8.30 8.21
C GLU A 22 -8.81 7.62 9.24
N GLU A 23 -8.19 6.95 10.21
CA GLU A 23 -8.90 6.37 11.33
C GLU A 23 -8.06 6.59 12.58
N GLY A 24 -8.59 7.36 13.52
CA GLY A 24 -7.82 7.77 14.69
C GLY A 24 -6.62 8.60 14.28
N GLU A 25 -5.44 8.19 14.73
CA GLU A 25 -4.19 8.88 14.39
C GLU A 25 -3.45 8.25 13.21
N GLY A 26 -4.03 7.23 12.60
CA GLY A 26 -3.38 6.49 11.53
C GLY A 26 -4.18 6.48 10.25
N LYS A 27 -3.62 5.83 9.26
CA LYS A 27 -4.29 5.61 7.97
C LYS A 27 -4.48 4.13 7.71
N ARG A 28 -5.65 3.79 7.22
CA ARG A 28 -5.97 2.43 6.77
C ARG A 28 -6.26 2.45 5.28
N ALA A 29 -6.09 1.31 4.65
CA ALA A 29 -6.41 1.16 3.22
C ALA A 29 -7.10 -0.18 3.00
N TRP A 30 -8.04 -0.21 2.05
CA TRP A 30 -8.77 -1.43 1.73
C TRP A 30 -7.85 -2.46 1.07
N LYS A 31 -7.99 -3.73 1.49
CA LYS A 31 -7.26 -4.85 0.89
C LYS A 31 -7.96 -5.27 -0.39
N SER A 32 -7.44 -4.89 -1.53
CA SER A 32 -8.05 -5.21 -2.82
C SER A 32 -7.04 -5.82 -3.79
N PHE A 33 -5.87 -6.20 -3.31
CA PHE A 33 -4.75 -6.60 -4.16
C PHE A 33 -4.31 -8.02 -3.85
N PRO A 34 -3.58 -8.66 -4.79
CA PRO A 34 -3.15 -10.04 -4.58
C PRO A 34 -2.36 -10.25 -3.30
N TRP A 35 -2.57 -11.41 -2.70
CA TRP A 35 -1.92 -11.81 -1.45
C TRP A 35 -0.42 -11.65 -1.48
N SER A 36 0.22 -12.14 -2.56
CA SER A 36 1.67 -12.13 -2.64
C SER A 36 2.25 -10.73 -2.55
N VAL A 37 1.58 -9.76 -3.17
CA VAL A 37 2.01 -8.36 -3.14
C VAL A 37 1.78 -7.78 -1.74
N MET A 38 0.63 -8.04 -1.16
CA MET A 38 0.31 -7.54 0.18
C MET A 38 1.27 -8.11 1.22
N ASP A 39 1.57 -9.41 1.14
CA ASP A 39 2.54 -10.03 2.05
C ASP A 39 3.93 -9.39 1.93
N SER A 40 4.36 -9.12 0.70
CA SER A 40 5.66 -8.48 0.47
C SER A 40 5.71 -7.08 1.07
N LEU A 41 4.64 -6.30 0.91
CA LEU A 41 4.56 -4.97 1.51
C LEU A 41 4.59 -5.04 3.04
N HIS A 42 3.95 -6.06 3.61
CA HIS A 42 4.00 -6.28 5.05
C HIS A 42 5.41 -6.62 5.51
N GLU A 43 6.10 -7.51 4.81
CA GLU A 43 7.47 -7.88 5.15
C GLU A 43 8.43 -6.69 5.11
N LYS A 44 8.17 -5.75 4.22
CA LYS A 44 8.98 -4.53 4.10
C LYS A 44 8.61 -3.46 5.13
N GLY A 45 7.60 -3.71 5.93
CA GLY A 45 7.20 -2.80 6.99
C GLY A 45 6.33 -1.63 6.57
N TYR A 46 5.69 -1.73 5.41
CA TYR A 46 4.83 -0.65 4.90
C TYR A 46 3.39 -0.77 5.36
N ILE A 47 2.92 -1.97 5.62
CA ILE A 47 1.54 -2.21 6.04
C ILE A 47 1.49 -3.22 7.19
N SER A 48 0.39 -3.24 7.91
CA SER A 48 0.13 -4.24 8.94
C SER A 48 -0.12 -5.60 8.28
N ASN A 49 -0.14 -6.66 9.09
CA ASN A 49 -0.33 -8.00 8.57
C ASN A 49 -1.65 -8.12 7.82
N PRO A 50 -1.62 -8.44 6.51
CA PRO A 50 -2.84 -8.57 5.72
C PRO A 50 -3.62 -9.86 6.00
N ALA A 51 -3.01 -10.81 6.72
CA ALA A 51 -3.62 -12.10 7.04
C ALA A 51 -4.56 -12.01 8.24
N THR A 52 -5.45 -11.02 8.24
CA THR A 52 -6.44 -10.83 9.30
C THR A 52 -7.84 -10.84 8.69
N LYS A 53 -8.84 -10.92 9.53
CA LYS A 53 -10.25 -10.89 9.10
C LYS A 53 -10.70 -9.49 8.68
N ASN A 54 -9.94 -8.46 9.03
CA ASN A 54 -10.26 -7.09 8.66
C ASN A 54 -10.14 -6.91 7.15
N LYS A 55 -11.02 -6.13 6.58
CA LYS A 55 -11.00 -5.82 5.13
C LYS A 55 -9.99 -4.74 4.77
N SER A 56 -9.32 -4.18 5.77
CA SER A 56 -8.34 -3.13 5.56
C SER A 56 -7.08 -3.44 6.34
N VAL A 57 -6.00 -2.77 5.94
CA VAL A 57 -4.71 -2.83 6.64
C VAL A 57 -4.35 -1.43 7.12
N TRP A 58 -3.51 -1.34 8.15
CA TRP A 58 -2.92 -0.07 8.55
C TRP A 58 -1.70 0.20 7.67
N LEU A 59 -1.54 1.45 7.26
CA LEU A 59 -0.29 1.89 6.67
C LEU A 59 0.62 2.30 7.83
N SER A 60 1.85 1.79 7.83
CA SER A 60 2.84 2.26 8.79
C SER A 60 3.19 3.71 8.46
N GLU A 61 3.86 4.41 9.37
CA GLU A 61 4.31 5.76 9.09
C GLU A 61 5.18 5.80 7.83
N LYS A 62 6.11 4.87 7.73
CA LYS A 62 6.96 4.69 6.57
C LYS A 62 6.15 4.37 5.31
N GLY A 63 5.16 3.47 5.44
CA GLY A 63 4.31 3.10 4.32
C GLY A 63 3.42 4.23 3.84
N ALA A 64 2.84 4.98 4.77
CA ALA A 64 2.00 6.12 4.43
C ALA A 64 2.79 7.18 3.66
N LYS A 65 3.99 7.49 4.13
CA LYS A 65 4.83 8.48 3.48
C LYS A 65 5.26 8.04 2.08
N LEU A 66 5.72 6.81 1.97
CA LEU A 66 6.15 6.28 0.67
C LEU A 66 4.99 6.16 -0.32
N SER A 67 3.82 5.74 0.16
CA SER A 67 2.64 5.62 -0.70
C SER A 67 2.24 6.96 -1.30
N GLU A 68 2.29 8.02 -0.50
CA GLU A 68 2.01 9.37 -0.98
C GLU A 68 3.01 9.81 -2.04
N GLU A 69 4.30 9.61 -1.78
CA GLU A 69 5.35 9.96 -2.73
C GLU A 69 5.20 9.20 -4.06
N LEU A 70 4.91 7.91 -3.98
CA LEU A 70 4.73 7.09 -5.17
C LEU A 70 3.47 7.50 -5.93
N PHE A 71 2.40 7.82 -5.23
CA PHE A 71 1.17 8.26 -5.87
C PHE A 71 1.39 9.54 -6.66
N GLU A 72 2.06 10.50 -6.06
CA GLU A 72 2.39 11.75 -6.75
C GLU A 72 3.29 11.51 -7.96
N LYS A 73 4.31 10.68 -7.79
CA LYS A 73 5.26 10.39 -8.86
C LYS A 73 4.61 9.71 -10.06
N LEU A 74 3.72 8.76 -9.79
CA LEU A 74 3.15 7.92 -10.84
C LEU A 74 1.89 8.51 -11.46
N PHE A 75 1.09 9.24 -10.70
CA PHE A 75 -0.25 9.60 -11.15
C PHE A 75 -0.57 11.10 -11.14
N ALA A 76 0.23 11.92 -10.49
CA ALA A 76 -0.07 13.35 -10.47
C ALA A 76 0.20 13.98 -11.83
N VAL A 77 -0.73 14.81 -12.30
CA VAL A 77 -0.59 15.57 -13.53
C VAL A 77 -0.03 16.94 -13.16
N LYS A 78 1.02 17.34 -13.86
CA LYS A 78 1.64 18.65 -13.63
C LYS A 78 1.23 19.64 -14.68
#